data_1f15b20b87ca96cef58b8fe617eb20a0
#
_entry.id   1f15b20b87ca96cef58b8fe617eb20a0
#
_cell.length_a   1.000
_cell.length_b   1.000
_cell.length_c   1.000
_cell.angle_alpha   90.00
_cell.angle_beta   90.00
_cell.angle_gamma   90.00
#
_symmetry.space_group_name_H-M   'P 1'
#
loop_
_entity.id
_entity.type
_entity.pdbx_description
1 polymer ?
#
loop_
_entity_poly.entity_id
_entity_poly.type
_entity_poly.pdbx_seq_one_letter_code
_entity_poly.pdbx_strand_id
1 'polypeptide(L)'
;MNTNHNQSYGRLKWKAVSAREAQHLNEQGVSSSIPQGPKFLKELPPDSAVYEPKQPITKKLKKLIDDYAYGGAFQSAIWTVRQQRIPELDRIHNLYQFYYYIDALVTWIPGLRVWEWQGDIYHERTDYLHLTQFYYYFNQPELVSLQSPIAPFTGEDLTPLSLWLREFAVEWGEFLDTPESANHLVTYKFGPEYTYQDYNGGENGIENYKTFNEWFSRTFKDIDRQRPVAQPDDPRIIVFPAESTFVGQWTITTPAGEPMPAESSIVVKHVEWPIPELLKGSEYAHDFEGGIFVHSFLNVFDYHRQHAPAAGRIIEAKFIPGQVYLDVQLDLLDAEGRADENSSLANVAMPHRYLDAQDATDYQFVQCRGLFVLETAIGKIAVLPIGMAQVSSVVFVKPGTQELIRLTQQEKKGRSYDEQVALINEKVRQEVVGKTVSKGEMISTFLFGGSDIVMVFERQSNVNITATVGVHYPVRSQYAYSNIAKLLSF
;
A
#
# COMPACT_ATOMS: atom_id res chain seq x y z
N MET A 1 -38.17 3.02 8.57
CA MET A 1 -37.57 1.67 8.68
C MET A 1 -36.07 1.89 8.46
N ASN A 2 -35.33 1.92 9.59
CA ASN A 2 -33.89 2.16 9.61
C ASN A 2 -33.16 0.86 9.30
N THR A 3 -32.47 0.81 8.18
CA THR A 3 -31.41 -0.19 7.98
C THR A 3 -30.08 0.52 8.01
N ASN A 4 -29.47 0.55 9.19
CA ASN A 4 -28.08 0.91 9.38
C ASN A 4 -27.21 -0.14 8.70
N HIS A 5 -26.66 0.18 7.50
CA HIS A 5 -25.55 -0.51 6.90
C HIS A 5 -24.29 0.34 7.09
N ASN A 6 -23.83 0.43 8.36
CA ASN A 6 -22.44 0.76 8.64
C ASN A 6 -21.62 -0.52 8.45
N GLN A 7 -21.25 -0.82 7.22
CA GLN A 7 -20.14 -1.72 6.94
C GLN A 7 -18.90 -0.84 6.67
N SER A 8 -18.13 -0.59 7.72
CA SER A 8 -16.74 -0.19 7.55
C SER A 8 -16.00 -1.37 6.94
N TYR A 9 -15.61 -1.28 5.68
CA TYR A 9 -14.86 -2.32 4.98
C TYR A 9 -13.43 -2.54 5.52
N GLY A 10 -12.96 -1.74 6.47
CA GLY A 10 -11.76 -2.02 7.26
C GLY A 10 -11.95 -3.08 8.35
N ARG A 11 -13.19 -3.43 8.67
CA ARG A 11 -13.53 -4.42 9.70
C ARG A 11 -14.24 -5.61 9.06
N LEU A 12 -13.50 -6.44 8.32
CA LEU A 12 -13.97 -7.80 8.08
C LEU A 12 -14.21 -8.44 9.46
N LYS A 13 -15.43 -8.95 9.68
CA LYS A 13 -15.75 -9.74 10.86
C LYS A 13 -14.83 -10.96 10.89
N TRP A 14 -13.68 -10.79 11.53
CA TRP A 14 -12.88 -11.92 11.96
C TRP A 14 -13.77 -12.73 12.90
N LYS A 15 -14.14 -13.95 12.56
CA LYS A 15 -14.29 -14.95 13.59
C LYS A 15 -12.86 -15.18 14.08
N ALA A 16 -12.42 -14.36 15.00
CA ALA A 16 -11.15 -14.52 15.67
C ALA A 16 -11.21 -15.87 16.37
N VAL A 17 -10.64 -16.86 15.73
CA VAL A 17 -10.30 -18.11 16.42
C VAL A 17 -9.21 -17.68 17.40
N SER A 18 -9.43 -17.83 18.71
CA SER A 18 -8.42 -17.51 19.70
C SER A 18 -7.13 -18.25 19.36
N ALA A 19 -5.96 -17.69 19.69
CA ALA A 19 -4.68 -18.38 19.52
C ALA A 19 -4.70 -19.79 20.16
N ARG A 20 -5.52 -20.00 21.18
CA ARG A 20 -5.76 -21.28 21.84
C ARG A 20 -6.61 -22.23 20.99
N GLU A 21 -7.62 -21.73 20.27
CA GLU A 21 -8.40 -22.51 19.30
C GLU A 21 -7.59 -22.83 18.06
N ALA A 22 -6.79 -21.89 17.54
CA ALA A 22 -5.86 -22.14 16.45
C ALA A 22 -4.80 -23.19 16.83
N GLN A 23 -4.31 -23.17 18.06
CA GLN A 23 -3.39 -24.17 18.60
C GLN A 23 -4.07 -25.53 18.77
N HIS A 24 -5.30 -25.56 19.28
CA HIS A 24 -6.09 -26.78 19.44
C HIS A 24 -6.50 -27.39 18.10
N LEU A 25 -6.79 -26.57 17.10
CA LEU A 25 -7.09 -26.99 15.73
C LEU A 25 -5.84 -27.57 15.01
N ASN A 26 -4.65 -27.02 15.27
CA ASN A 26 -3.39 -27.58 14.79
C ASN A 26 -3.06 -28.95 15.43
N GLU A 27 -3.51 -29.22 16.63
CA GLU A 27 -3.28 -30.49 17.34
C GLU A 27 -4.25 -31.60 16.93
N GLN A 28 -5.42 -31.28 16.37
CA GLN A 28 -6.45 -32.25 15.96
C GLN A 28 -6.32 -32.78 14.53
N GLY A 29 -5.28 -32.44 13.80
CA GLY A 29 -4.99 -32.97 12.47
C GLY A 29 -5.85 -32.36 11.36
N VAL A 30 -5.34 -31.31 10.75
CA VAL A 30 -5.90 -30.73 9.52
C VAL A 30 -5.82 -31.73 8.38
N SER A 31 -6.92 -31.91 7.64
CA SER A 31 -6.96 -32.75 6.45
C SER A 31 -5.81 -32.41 5.49
N SER A 32 -5.06 -33.39 5.03
CA SER A 32 -3.89 -33.25 4.16
C SER A 32 -4.19 -32.73 2.75
N SER A 33 -5.45 -32.45 2.44
CA SER A 33 -5.93 -31.99 1.14
C SER A 33 -5.96 -30.47 0.96
N ILE A 34 -5.81 -29.70 2.07
CA ILE A 34 -5.81 -28.23 2.01
C ILE A 34 -4.36 -27.73 2.04
N PRO A 35 -3.96 -26.89 1.06
CA PRO A 35 -2.63 -26.29 1.05
C PRO A 35 -2.45 -25.44 2.32
N GLN A 36 -1.51 -25.84 3.17
CA GLN A 36 -1.14 -25.02 4.32
C GLN A 36 -0.24 -23.88 3.85
N GLY A 37 -0.62 -22.64 4.18
CA GLY A 37 0.24 -21.50 3.98
C GLY A 37 1.58 -21.62 4.72
N PRO A 38 2.57 -20.78 4.38
CA PRO A 38 3.91 -20.89 4.95
C PRO A 38 3.87 -20.71 6.47
N LYS A 39 4.56 -21.60 7.19
CA LYS A 39 4.86 -21.35 8.61
C LYS A 39 5.99 -20.34 8.68
N PHE A 40 5.66 -19.13 9.07
CA PHE A 40 6.63 -18.11 9.37
C PHE A 40 7.26 -18.40 10.76
N LEU A 41 8.55 -18.13 10.92
CA LEU A 41 9.33 -18.32 12.16
C LEU A 41 9.23 -19.73 12.78
N LYS A 42 9.51 -20.79 12.02
CA LYS A 42 9.46 -22.17 12.51
C LYS A 42 10.39 -22.41 13.70
N GLU A 43 11.64 -21.96 13.63
CA GLU A 43 12.70 -22.24 14.61
C GLU A 43 13.56 -20.99 14.82
N LEU A 44 13.21 -20.15 15.77
CA LEU A 44 14.08 -19.05 16.20
C LEU A 44 15.36 -19.61 16.81
N PRO A 45 16.52 -18.94 16.59
CA PRO A 45 17.74 -19.27 17.31
C PRO A 45 17.49 -19.21 18.83
N PRO A 46 18.11 -20.09 19.64
CA PRO A 46 18.08 -19.97 21.09
C PRO A 46 18.53 -18.59 21.57
N ASP A 47 18.04 -18.11 22.70
CA ASP A 47 18.38 -16.79 23.25
C ASP A 47 19.89 -16.58 23.44
N SER A 48 20.64 -17.65 23.72
CA SER A 48 22.09 -17.62 23.87
C SER A 48 22.87 -17.74 22.55
N ALA A 49 22.22 -17.98 21.43
CA ALA A 49 22.89 -18.17 20.15
C ALA A 49 23.23 -16.84 19.48
N VAL A 50 24.43 -16.73 18.96
CA VAL A 50 24.78 -15.65 18.04
C VAL A 50 24.30 -16.03 16.64
N TYR A 51 23.45 -15.20 16.05
CA TYR A 51 22.99 -15.37 14.69
C TYR A 51 23.70 -14.39 13.76
N GLU A 52 24.30 -14.92 12.70
CA GLU A 52 24.89 -14.09 11.66
C GLU A 52 23.91 -13.92 10.50
N PRO A 53 23.54 -12.67 10.14
CA PRO A 53 22.65 -12.38 9.01
C PRO A 53 23.08 -13.05 7.71
N LYS A 54 22.13 -13.61 6.98
CA LYS A 54 22.37 -14.30 5.71
C LYS A 54 22.07 -13.39 4.52
N GLN A 55 20.95 -12.68 4.58
CA GLN A 55 20.48 -11.84 3.49
C GLN A 55 21.28 -10.53 3.41
N PRO A 56 21.54 -10.00 2.21
CA PRO A 56 22.29 -8.75 2.04
C PRO A 56 21.70 -7.58 2.83
N ILE A 57 20.39 -7.41 2.79
CA ILE A 57 19.71 -6.32 3.49
C ILE A 57 19.81 -6.44 5.01
N THR A 58 19.78 -7.65 5.56
CA THR A 58 19.93 -7.87 6.99
C THR A 58 21.38 -7.62 7.45
N LYS A 59 22.38 -7.96 6.60
CA LYS A 59 23.78 -7.58 6.84
C LYS A 59 23.95 -6.07 6.86
N LYS A 60 23.27 -5.35 5.97
CA LYS A 60 23.24 -3.88 5.98
C LYS A 60 22.61 -3.34 7.25
N LEU A 61 21.49 -3.95 7.73
CA LEU A 61 20.88 -3.56 9.00
C LEU A 61 21.83 -3.73 10.17
N LYS A 62 22.49 -4.89 10.27
CA LYS A 62 23.48 -5.14 11.32
C LYS A 62 24.59 -4.08 11.31
N LYS A 63 25.14 -3.83 10.11
CA LYS A 63 26.18 -2.80 9.94
C LYS A 63 25.66 -1.40 10.34
N LEU A 64 24.45 -1.03 9.93
CA LEU A 64 23.83 0.26 10.30
C LEU A 64 23.67 0.38 11.81
N ILE A 65 23.17 -0.67 12.48
CA ILE A 65 23.01 -0.70 13.94
C ILE A 65 24.36 -0.54 14.65
N ASP A 66 25.42 -1.17 14.13
CA ASP A 66 26.76 -1.08 14.68
C ASP A 66 27.39 0.31 14.43
N ASP A 67 27.30 0.83 13.19
CA ASP A 67 27.92 2.12 12.80
C ASP A 67 27.30 3.33 13.52
N TYR A 68 26.00 3.29 13.80
CA TYR A 68 25.25 4.40 14.43
C TYR A 68 24.92 4.15 15.91
N ALA A 69 25.40 3.06 16.49
CA ALA A 69 25.14 2.66 17.87
C ALA A 69 23.61 2.52 18.20
N TYR A 70 22.81 2.04 17.25
CA TYR A 70 21.37 1.88 17.41
C TYR A 70 20.96 0.64 18.23
N GLY A 71 21.92 -0.18 18.68
CA GLY A 71 21.65 -1.45 19.36
C GLY A 71 20.72 -1.32 20.57
N GLY A 72 20.87 -0.25 21.37
CA GLY A 72 20.00 0.02 22.51
C GLY A 72 18.55 0.31 22.12
N ALA A 73 18.33 1.13 21.09
CA ALA A 73 17.00 1.48 20.58
C ALA A 73 16.27 0.25 20.04
N PHE A 74 16.96 -0.58 19.22
CA PHE A 74 16.39 -1.82 18.71
C PHE A 74 16.06 -2.81 19.81
N GLN A 75 16.94 -2.99 20.81
CA GLN A 75 16.68 -3.89 21.92
C GLN A 75 15.50 -3.41 22.77
N SER A 76 15.35 -2.10 22.97
CA SER A 76 14.20 -1.50 23.67
C SER A 76 12.90 -1.72 22.89
N ALA A 77 12.90 -1.49 21.58
CA ALA A 77 11.74 -1.75 20.73
C ALA A 77 11.34 -3.23 20.75
N ILE A 78 12.31 -4.15 20.66
CA ILE A 78 12.06 -5.60 20.77
C ILE A 78 11.41 -5.93 22.12
N TRP A 79 11.92 -5.36 23.20
CA TRP A 79 11.36 -5.57 24.54
C TRP A 79 9.91 -5.03 24.63
N THR A 80 9.66 -3.82 24.13
CA THR A 80 8.32 -3.19 24.11
C THR A 80 7.31 -4.05 23.34
N VAL A 81 7.64 -4.47 22.11
CA VAL A 81 6.79 -5.32 21.26
C VAL A 81 6.49 -6.65 21.94
N ARG A 82 7.49 -7.28 22.56
CA ARG A 82 7.33 -8.53 23.30
C ARG A 82 6.31 -8.41 24.45
N GLN A 83 6.32 -7.28 25.20
CA GLN A 83 5.36 -7.05 26.29
C GLN A 83 3.91 -6.96 25.79
N GLN A 84 3.72 -6.61 24.53
CA GLN A 84 2.39 -6.56 23.93
C GLN A 84 1.80 -7.95 23.64
N ARG A 85 2.60 -9.03 23.73
CA ARG A 85 2.18 -10.43 23.53
C ARG A 85 1.48 -10.65 22.18
N ILE A 86 1.95 -10.01 21.15
CA ILE A 86 1.48 -10.21 19.76
C ILE A 86 2.01 -11.58 19.31
N PRO A 87 1.15 -12.47 18.81
CA PRO A 87 1.58 -13.79 18.32
C PRO A 87 2.76 -13.69 17.36
N GLU A 88 3.71 -14.61 17.49
CA GLU A 88 4.99 -14.67 16.77
C GLU A 88 6.02 -13.61 17.21
N LEU A 89 5.64 -12.34 17.41
CA LEU A 89 6.54 -11.27 17.82
C LEU A 89 6.97 -11.39 19.28
N ASP A 90 6.13 -11.94 20.15
CA ASP A 90 6.42 -12.19 21.57
C ASP A 90 7.54 -13.21 21.78
N ARG A 91 7.90 -13.97 20.73
CA ARG A 91 8.99 -14.95 20.72
C ARG A 91 10.36 -14.36 20.39
N ILE A 92 10.42 -13.10 19.92
CA ILE A 92 11.66 -12.41 19.56
C ILE A 92 12.17 -11.67 20.80
N HIS A 93 13.33 -12.09 21.34
CA HIS A 93 13.83 -11.61 22.61
C HIS A 93 15.06 -10.71 22.50
N ASN A 94 15.78 -10.80 21.39
CA ASN A 94 17.04 -10.09 21.21
C ASN A 94 17.33 -9.79 19.72
N LEU A 95 18.38 -9.00 19.49
CA LEU A 95 18.81 -8.59 18.16
C LEU A 95 19.14 -9.77 17.23
N TYR A 96 19.69 -10.85 17.74
CA TYR A 96 20.04 -12.01 16.91
C TYR A 96 18.80 -12.71 16.37
N GLN A 97 17.77 -12.85 17.20
CA GLN A 97 16.47 -13.35 16.77
C GLN A 97 15.75 -12.37 15.84
N PHE A 98 15.93 -11.07 16.06
CA PHE A 98 15.39 -10.04 15.17
C PHE A 98 16.07 -10.10 13.79
N TYR A 99 17.37 -10.28 13.71
CA TYR A 99 18.06 -10.50 12.43
C TYR A 99 17.55 -11.76 11.70
N TYR A 100 17.32 -12.83 12.44
CA TYR A 100 16.70 -14.03 11.88
C TYR A 100 15.29 -13.75 11.32
N TYR A 101 14.49 -12.97 12.05
CA TYR A 101 13.17 -12.53 11.61
C TYR A 101 13.24 -11.73 10.31
N ILE A 102 14.15 -10.77 10.19
CA ILE A 102 14.34 -9.97 8.98
C ILE A 102 14.79 -10.85 7.80
N ASP A 103 15.73 -11.78 8.01
CA ASP A 103 16.17 -12.73 6.99
C ASP A 103 15.00 -13.60 6.48
N ALA A 104 14.14 -14.05 7.38
CA ALA A 104 12.97 -14.85 7.04
C ALA A 104 11.92 -14.03 6.28
N LEU A 105 11.75 -12.75 6.66
CA LEU A 105 10.72 -11.90 6.07
C LEU A 105 11.06 -11.47 4.64
N VAL A 106 12.31 -11.10 4.36
CA VAL A 106 12.71 -10.64 3.01
C VAL A 106 12.58 -11.72 1.93
N THR A 107 12.53 -12.98 2.35
CA THR A 107 12.29 -14.15 1.47
C THR A 107 10.96 -14.84 1.77
N TRP A 108 10.08 -14.18 2.50
CA TRP A 108 8.78 -14.74 2.82
C TRP A 108 7.84 -14.66 1.61
N ILE A 109 7.14 -15.77 1.37
CA ILE A 109 6.18 -15.89 0.27
C ILE A 109 4.78 -15.59 0.81
N PRO A 110 4.12 -14.50 0.37
CA PRO A 110 2.77 -14.18 0.79
C PRO A 110 1.76 -15.26 0.42
N GLY A 111 0.75 -15.43 1.26
CA GLY A 111 -0.32 -16.39 1.06
C GLY A 111 -1.35 -16.28 2.17
N LEU A 112 -2.35 -17.15 2.14
CA LEU A 112 -3.31 -17.29 3.22
C LEU A 112 -2.96 -18.53 4.04
N ARG A 113 -3.11 -18.44 5.37
CA ARG A 113 -3.17 -19.63 6.20
C ARG A 113 -4.59 -20.16 6.12
N VAL A 114 -4.76 -21.41 5.69
CA VAL A 114 -6.07 -22.02 5.46
C VAL A 114 -6.19 -23.26 6.33
N TRP A 115 -7.35 -23.47 6.95
CA TRP A 115 -7.67 -24.68 7.73
C TRP A 115 -9.15 -25.05 7.61
N GLU A 116 -9.47 -26.31 7.87
CA GLU A 116 -10.83 -26.82 7.94
C GLU A 116 -11.19 -27.16 9.38
N TRP A 117 -12.38 -26.72 9.80
CA TRP A 117 -12.92 -27.08 11.10
C TRP A 117 -14.43 -27.32 11.01
N GLN A 118 -14.88 -28.46 11.49
CA GLN A 118 -16.29 -28.89 11.44
C GLN A 118 -16.93 -28.86 10.04
N GLY A 119 -16.12 -29.03 9.00
CA GLY A 119 -16.57 -28.99 7.60
C GLY A 119 -16.57 -27.60 6.96
N ASP A 120 -16.29 -26.54 7.73
CA ASP A 120 -16.13 -25.18 7.23
C ASP A 120 -14.65 -24.86 6.97
N ILE A 121 -14.39 -24.05 5.95
CA ILE A 121 -13.05 -23.57 5.59
C ILE A 121 -12.85 -22.16 6.13
N TYR A 122 -11.79 -21.99 6.89
CA TYR A 122 -11.34 -20.70 7.44
C TYR A 122 -10.02 -20.29 6.82
N HIS A 123 -9.78 -18.97 6.75
CA HIS A 123 -8.51 -18.45 6.32
C HIS A 123 -8.07 -17.24 7.17
N GLU A 124 -6.75 -17.05 7.24
CA GLU A 124 -6.11 -15.90 7.85
C GLU A 124 -5.23 -15.21 6.80
N ARG A 125 -5.35 -13.90 6.70
CA ARG A 125 -4.59 -13.06 5.77
C ARG A 125 -3.17 -12.83 6.29
N THR A 126 -2.30 -13.83 6.11
CA THR A 126 -0.92 -13.73 6.58
C THR A 126 -0.10 -12.71 5.78
N ASP A 127 -0.52 -12.38 4.55
CA ASP A 127 0.04 -11.28 3.76
C ASP A 127 -0.09 -9.92 4.46
N TYR A 128 -1.26 -9.63 5.00
CA TYR A 128 -1.48 -8.42 5.79
C TYR A 128 -0.83 -8.50 7.17
N LEU A 129 -0.95 -9.65 7.85
CA LEU A 129 -0.42 -9.86 9.19
C LEU A 129 1.09 -9.60 9.28
N HIS A 130 1.88 -10.21 8.40
CA HIS A 130 3.35 -10.06 8.47
C HIS A 130 3.81 -8.67 8.04
N LEU A 131 3.06 -8.01 7.16
CA LEU A 131 3.30 -6.62 6.81
C LEU A 131 3.11 -5.70 8.03
N THR A 132 1.97 -5.82 8.72
CA THR A 132 1.69 -5.02 9.91
C THR A 132 2.63 -5.36 11.07
N GLN A 133 2.98 -6.63 11.28
CA GLN A 133 3.96 -7.04 12.27
C GLN A 133 5.33 -6.40 12.06
N PHE A 134 5.81 -6.33 10.81
CA PHE A 134 7.08 -5.68 10.48
C PHE A 134 7.06 -4.20 10.83
N TYR A 135 6.07 -3.46 10.32
CA TYR A 135 6.00 -2.02 10.59
C TYR A 135 5.70 -1.70 12.04
N TYR A 136 5.02 -2.55 12.78
CA TYR A 136 4.78 -2.34 14.20
C TYR A 136 6.07 -2.23 15.03
N TYR A 137 7.15 -2.96 14.65
CA TYR A 137 8.47 -2.73 15.25
C TYR A 137 8.98 -1.31 14.97
N PHE A 138 8.88 -0.87 13.72
CA PHE A 138 9.40 0.44 13.32
C PHE A 138 8.50 1.60 13.74
N ASN A 139 7.28 1.34 14.21
CA ASN A 139 6.42 2.32 14.84
C ASN A 139 6.65 2.47 16.36
N GLN A 140 7.57 1.70 16.96
CA GLN A 140 7.92 1.93 18.34
C GLN A 140 8.67 3.25 18.50
N PRO A 141 8.41 4.05 19.57
CA PRO A 141 8.97 5.39 19.73
C PRO A 141 10.49 5.46 19.58
N GLU A 142 11.20 4.43 20.05
CA GLU A 142 12.66 4.33 19.98
C GLU A 142 13.15 4.24 18.54
N LEU A 143 12.43 3.57 17.64
CA LEU A 143 12.79 3.44 16.23
C LEU A 143 12.19 4.54 15.38
N VAL A 144 11.03 5.10 15.72
CA VAL A 144 10.46 6.30 15.07
C VAL A 144 11.44 7.46 15.16
N SER A 145 12.08 7.66 16.32
CA SER A 145 13.07 8.74 16.53
C SER A 145 14.32 8.64 15.64
N LEU A 146 14.57 7.48 15.05
CA LEU A 146 15.71 7.23 14.14
C LEU A 146 15.32 7.35 12.67
N GLN A 147 14.02 7.47 12.38
CA GLN A 147 13.49 7.61 11.03
C GLN A 147 13.31 9.08 10.66
N SER A 148 13.22 9.33 9.36
CA SER A 148 12.80 10.64 8.86
C SER A 148 11.35 10.90 9.29
N PRO A 149 11.02 12.10 9.76
CA PRO A 149 9.69 12.40 10.28
C PRO A 149 8.62 12.33 9.19
N ILE A 150 7.40 11.95 9.58
CA ILE A 150 6.19 12.12 8.77
C ILE A 150 5.70 13.55 9.03
N ALA A 151 6.28 14.48 8.30
CA ALA A 151 6.03 15.92 8.45
C ALA A 151 6.26 16.60 7.10
N PRO A 152 5.73 17.82 6.89
CA PRO A 152 6.06 18.63 5.72
C PRO A 152 7.56 18.72 5.51
N PHE A 153 7.98 18.62 4.24
CA PHE A 153 9.37 18.46 3.88
C PHE A 153 10.26 19.62 4.37
N THR A 154 11.38 19.28 4.98
CA THR A 154 12.34 20.26 5.52
C THR A 154 13.56 20.47 4.61
N GLY A 155 13.65 19.75 3.50
CA GLY A 155 14.81 19.76 2.60
C GLY A 155 15.94 18.79 3.02
N GLU A 156 15.75 18.04 4.09
CA GLU A 156 16.76 17.11 4.60
C GLU A 156 16.72 15.76 3.87
N ASP A 157 17.88 15.13 3.74
CA ASP A 157 17.98 13.76 3.23
C ASP A 157 17.34 12.75 4.20
N LEU A 158 16.90 11.62 3.66
CA LEU A 158 16.37 10.54 4.49
C LEU A 158 17.43 10.05 5.48
N THR A 159 17.00 9.78 6.72
CA THR A 159 17.86 9.18 7.74
C THR A 159 18.36 7.79 7.29
N PRO A 160 19.49 7.32 7.86
CA PRO A 160 20.02 6.00 7.50
C PRO A 160 19.02 4.86 7.71
N LEU A 161 18.15 4.93 8.73
CA LEU A 161 17.14 3.90 8.98
C LEU A 161 16.01 3.97 7.95
N SER A 162 15.54 5.17 7.56
CA SER A 162 14.54 5.34 6.50
C SER A 162 15.08 4.91 5.13
N LEU A 163 16.35 5.14 4.84
CA LEU A 163 17.01 4.61 3.64
C LEU A 163 17.03 3.08 3.65
N TRP A 164 17.36 2.48 4.78
CA TRP A 164 17.37 1.03 4.93
C TRP A 164 15.97 0.42 4.74
N LEU A 165 14.91 1.03 5.30
CA LEU A 165 13.52 0.59 5.11
C LEU A 165 13.14 0.60 3.62
N ARG A 166 13.53 1.63 2.88
CA ARG A 166 13.33 1.71 1.44
C ARG A 166 14.06 0.60 0.67
N GLU A 167 15.32 0.35 1.02
CA GLU A 167 16.11 -0.74 0.42
C GLU A 167 15.53 -2.11 0.74
N PHE A 168 15.04 -2.32 1.98
CA PHE A 168 14.36 -3.55 2.38
C PHE A 168 13.12 -3.80 1.51
N ALA A 169 12.30 -2.78 1.29
CA ALA A 169 11.12 -2.88 0.43
C ALA A 169 11.49 -3.26 -1.01
N VAL A 170 12.58 -2.70 -1.55
CA VAL A 170 13.07 -3.04 -2.90
C VAL A 170 13.54 -4.49 -2.96
N GLU A 171 14.38 -4.95 -1.99
CA GLU A 171 14.92 -6.31 -1.99
C GLU A 171 13.81 -7.37 -1.82
N TRP A 172 12.83 -7.12 -0.96
CA TRP A 172 11.67 -8.01 -0.86
C TRP A 172 10.84 -8.01 -2.16
N GLY A 173 10.59 -6.84 -2.77
CA GLY A 173 9.91 -6.73 -4.05
C GLY A 173 10.62 -7.51 -5.17
N GLU A 174 11.96 -7.53 -5.20
CA GLU A 174 12.74 -8.33 -6.14
C GLU A 174 12.58 -9.85 -5.89
N PHE A 175 12.51 -10.28 -4.64
CA PHE A 175 12.18 -11.67 -4.31
C PHE A 175 10.77 -12.05 -4.81
N LEU A 176 9.80 -11.16 -4.68
CA LEU A 176 8.42 -11.39 -5.13
C LEU A 176 8.27 -11.41 -6.67
N ASP A 177 9.30 -11.04 -7.41
CA ASP A 177 9.41 -11.23 -8.87
C ASP A 177 10.07 -12.58 -9.25
N THR A 178 10.44 -13.42 -8.29
CA THR A 178 11.00 -14.76 -8.56
C THR A 178 9.92 -15.83 -8.68
N PRO A 179 10.16 -16.93 -9.45
CA PRO A 179 9.20 -18.02 -9.54
C PRO A 179 8.89 -18.69 -8.20
N GLU A 180 9.81 -18.68 -7.26
CA GLU A 180 9.62 -19.23 -5.91
C GLU A 180 8.47 -18.53 -5.17
N SER A 181 8.29 -17.24 -5.39
CA SER A 181 7.24 -16.44 -4.77
C SER A 181 5.82 -16.87 -5.15
N ALA A 182 5.64 -17.66 -6.22
CA ALA A 182 4.34 -18.18 -6.64
C ALA A 182 3.86 -19.43 -5.86
N ASN A 183 4.71 -20.05 -5.02
CA ASN A 183 4.44 -21.35 -4.42
C ASN A 183 3.19 -21.41 -3.51
N HIS A 184 2.72 -20.28 -3.01
CA HIS A 184 1.55 -20.21 -2.12
C HIS A 184 0.31 -19.56 -2.75
N LEU A 185 0.34 -19.18 -4.03
CA LEU A 185 -0.77 -18.51 -4.71
C LEU A 185 -2.08 -19.31 -4.65
N VAL A 186 -2.00 -20.64 -4.67
CA VAL A 186 -3.19 -21.51 -4.57
C VAL A 186 -4.03 -21.26 -3.32
N THR A 187 -3.43 -20.74 -2.25
CA THR A 187 -4.14 -20.44 -1.00
C THR A 187 -5.18 -19.32 -1.17
N TYR A 188 -4.99 -18.39 -2.11
CA TYR A 188 -5.93 -17.31 -2.39
C TYR A 188 -7.26 -17.78 -2.99
N LYS A 189 -7.37 -19.04 -3.41
CA LYS A 189 -8.65 -19.65 -3.80
C LYS A 189 -9.64 -19.77 -2.62
N PHE A 190 -9.12 -19.73 -1.40
CA PHE A 190 -9.90 -19.86 -0.17
C PHE A 190 -10.27 -18.51 0.47
N GLY A 191 -9.79 -17.39 -0.07
CA GLY A 191 -10.16 -16.03 0.34
C GLY A 191 -11.17 -15.44 -0.65
N PRO A 192 -12.49 -15.43 -0.31
CA PRO A 192 -13.53 -14.95 -1.21
C PRO A 192 -13.37 -13.48 -1.60
N GLU A 193 -12.74 -12.66 -0.76
CA GLU A 193 -12.44 -11.26 -1.00
C GLU A 193 -11.49 -11.04 -2.19
N TYR A 194 -10.66 -12.02 -2.52
CA TYR A 194 -9.71 -11.93 -3.65
C TYR A 194 -10.37 -12.18 -5.01
N THR A 195 -11.60 -12.67 -5.06
CA THR A 195 -12.40 -12.92 -6.28
C THR A 195 -11.59 -13.49 -7.45
N TYR A 196 -10.69 -14.45 -7.16
CA TYR A 196 -9.65 -14.94 -8.09
C TYR A 196 -10.21 -15.39 -9.45
N GLN A 197 -11.48 -15.82 -9.51
CA GLN A 197 -12.16 -16.27 -10.73
C GLN A 197 -12.35 -15.16 -11.76
N ASP A 198 -12.34 -13.90 -11.33
CA ASP A 198 -12.58 -12.74 -12.18
C ASP A 198 -11.38 -12.33 -13.00
N TYR A 199 -10.19 -12.85 -12.65
CA TYR A 199 -8.92 -12.43 -13.22
C TYR A 199 -8.35 -13.40 -14.25
N ASN A 200 -7.47 -12.89 -15.13
CA ASN A 200 -6.72 -13.71 -16.08
C ASN A 200 -5.90 -14.76 -15.33
N GLY A 201 -5.82 -15.93 -15.91
CA GLY A 201 -5.28 -17.09 -15.22
C GLY A 201 -6.37 -18.09 -14.78
N GLY A 202 -7.54 -17.70 -14.65
CA GLY A 202 -8.91 -18.04 -14.31
C GLY A 202 -9.32 -19.44 -13.95
N GLU A 203 -9.74 -20.36 -14.74
CA GLU A 203 -10.40 -21.60 -14.24
C GLU A 203 -9.45 -22.63 -13.64
N ASN A 204 -8.25 -22.71 -14.17
CA ASN A 204 -7.13 -23.43 -13.53
C ASN A 204 -6.05 -22.49 -12.99
N GLY A 205 -6.29 -21.31 -12.93
CA GLY A 205 -5.92 -19.97 -13.24
C GLY A 205 -4.92 -19.35 -12.31
N ILE A 206 -5.08 -19.37 -10.98
CA ILE A 206 -4.12 -18.74 -10.08
C ILE A 206 -2.72 -19.38 -10.18
N GLU A 207 -2.66 -20.68 -10.49
CA GLU A 207 -1.42 -21.43 -10.71
C GLU A 207 -0.67 -21.06 -12.01
N ASN A 208 -1.30 -20.28 -12.91
CA ASN A 208 -0.66 -19.81 -14.14
C ASN A 208 0.22 -18.56 -13.93
N TYR A 209 0.03 -17.84 -12.84
CA TYR A 209 0.93 -16.75 -12.49
C TYR A 209 2.31 -17.28 -12.12
N LYS A 210 3.36 -16.66 -12.65
CA LYS A 210 4.73 -17.12 -12.49
C LYS A 210 5.41 -16.57 -11.26
N THR A 211 4.91 -15.45 -10.74
CA THR A 211 5.44 -14.77 -9.55
C THR A 211 4.29 -14.21 -8.71
N PHE A 212 4.56 -13.90 -7.46
CA PHE A 212 3.58 -13.24 -6.63
C PHE A 212 3.21 -11.85 -7.17
N ASN A 213 4.18 -11.09 -7.67
CA ASN A 213 3.92 -9.76 -8.23
C ASN A 213 3.05 -9.80 -9.49
N GLU A 214 3.13 -10.85 -10.31
CA GLU A 214 2.19 -11.06 -11.41
C GLU A 214 0.75 -11.26 -10.90
N TRP A 215 0.57 -12.04 -9.84
CA TRP A 215 -0.72 -12.21 -9.18
C TRP A 215 -1.22 -10.91 -8.55
N PHE A 216 -0.38 -10.21 -7.83
CA PHE A 216 -0.76 -8.97 -7.17
C PHE A 216 -1.19 -7.88 -8.17
N SER A 217 -0.49 -7.79 -9.30
CA SER A 217 -0.81 -6.88 -10.41
C SER A 217 -1.70 -7.52 -11.48
N ARG A 218 -2.55 -8.48 -11.11
CA ARG A 218 -3.45 -9.24 -11.98
C ARG A 218 -4.35 -8.34 -12.82
N THR A 219 -4.86 -8.87 -13.93
CA THR A 219 -5.82 -8.19 -14.82
C THR A 219 -7.12 -8.95 -14.88
N PHE A 220 -8.24 -8.25 -14.99
CA PHE A 220 -9.55 -8.88 -15.23
C PHE A 220 -9.57 -9.65 -16.55
N LYS A 221 -10.31 -10.75 -16.60
CA LYS A 221 -10.58 -11.51 -17.85
C LYS A 221 -11.30 -10.64 -18.88
N ASP A 222 -12.26 -9.87 -18.43
CA ASP A 222 -13.06 -8.95 -19.22
C ASP A 222 -13.39 -7.72 -18.37
N ILE A 223 -12.50 -6.75 -18.40
CA ILE A 223 -12.65 -5.55 -17.56
C ILE A 223 -13.87 -4.71 -17.95
N ASP A 224 -14.25 -4.70 -19.23
CA ASP A 224 -15.37 -3.87 -19.70
C ASP A 224 -16.71 -4.44 -19.22
N ARG A 225 -16.79 -5.75 -19.05
CA ARG A 225 -17.95 -6.42 -18.47
C ARG A 225 -17.95 -6.32 -16.93
N GLN A 226 -16.81 -6.52 -16.29
CA GLN A 226 -16.71 -6.63 -14.83
C GLN A 226 -16.60 -5.27 -14.15
N ARG A 227 -16.01 -4.30 -14.83
CA ARG A 227 -15.79 -2.91 -14.38
C ARG A 227 -16.07 -1.93 -15.53
N PRO A 228 -17.34 -1.84 -16.00
CA PRO A 228 -17.68 -0.93 -17.09
C PRO A 228 -17.36 0.52 -16.73
N VAL A 229 -16.93 1.29 -17.71
CA VAL A 229 -16.64 2.71 -17.53
C VAL A 229 -17.97 3.47 -17.39
N ALA A 230 -18.13 4.21 -16.29
CA ALA A 230 -19.29 5.05 -16.08
C ALA A 230 -19.33 6.19 -17.11
N GLN A 231 -20.42 6.25 -17.87
CA GLN A 231 -20.70 7.27 -18.90
C GLN A 231 -19.46 7.59 -19.76
N PRO A 232 -18.99 6.63 -20.59
CA PRO A 232 -17.69 6.74 -21.27
C PRO A 232 -17.58 7.97 -22.17
N ASP A 233 -18.68 8.39 -22.77
CA ASP A 233 -18.71 9.49 -23.75
C ASP A 233 -18.95 10.88 -23.12
N ASP A 234 -19.31 10.96 -21.83
CA ASP A 234 -19.51 12.25 -21.14
C ASP A 234 -18.19 12.72 -20.51
N PRO A 235 -17.50 13.74 -21.07
CA PRO A 235 -16.22 14.21 -20.55
C PRO A 235 -16.31 14.87 -19.17
N ARG A 236 -17.52 15.17 -18.68
CA ARG A 236 -17.73 15.78 -17.36
C ARG A 236 -17.70 14.76 -16.24
N ILE A 237 -17.88 13.48 -16.55
CA ILE A 237 -17.87 12.41 -15.54
C ILE A 237 -16.46 11.93 -15.31
N ILE A 238 -16.07 11.97 -14.04
CA ILE A 238 -14.78 11.47 -13.54
C ILE A 238 -15.05 10.09 -12.93
N VAL A 239 -14.17 9.13 -13.22
CA VAL A 239 -14.32 7.77 -12.70
C VAL A 239 -13.25 7.45 -11.65
N PHE A 240 -13.55 6.46 -10.78
CA PHE A 240 -12.57 5.94 -9.83
C PHE A 240 -11.33 5.43 -10.58
N PRO A 241 -10.14 5.97 -10.27
CA PRO A 241 -8.90 5.54 -10.91
C PRO A 241 -8.40 4.18 -10.41
N ALA A 242 -8.92 3.71 -9.28
CA ALA A 242 -8.58 2.43 -8.66
C ALA A 242 -9.79 1.83 -7.95
N GLU A 243 -9.78 0.51 -7.75
CA GLU A 243 -10.70 -0.15 -6.83
C GLU A 243 -10.29 0.26 -5.41
N SER A 244 -11.15 1.00 -4.69
CA SER A 244 -10.71 1.67 -3.47
C SER A 244 -11.87 2.17 -2.60
N THR A 245 -11.56 2.38 -1.32
CA THR A 245 -12.46 3.02 -0.35
C THR A 245 -12.18 4.52 -0.34
N PHE A 246 -13.22 5.34 -0.52
CA PHE A 246 -13.07 6.80 -0.47
C PHE A 246 -12.83 7.27 0.97
N VAL A 247 -11.71 7.94 1.21
CA VAL A 247 -11.31 8.43 2.54
C VAL A 247 -11.77 9.86 2.79
N GLY A 248 -11.65 10.74 1.79
CA GLY A 248 -12.08 12.13 1.98
C GLY A 248 -11.64 13.09 0.88
N GLN A 249 -12.06 14.34 1.08
CA GLN A 249 -11.72 15.48 0.22
C GLN A 249 -11.34 16.71 1.04
N TRP A 250 -10.39 17.49 0.52
CA TRP A 250 -9.91 18.72 1.13
C TRP A 250 -9.83 19.84 0.08
N THR A 251 -10.24 21.04 0.47
CA THR A 251 -10.02 22.23 -0.36
C THR A 251 -8.57 22.67 -0.21
N ILE A 252 -7.92 22.92 -1.35
CA ILE A 252 -6.56 23.45 -1.38
C ILE A 252 -6.65 24.95 -1.12
N THR A 253 -5.96 25.42 -0.08
CA THR A 253 -5.95 26.83 0.32
C THR A 253 -4.56 27.42 0.14
N THR A 254 -4.51 28.72 -0.16
CA THR A 254 -3.27 29.49 -0.09
C THR A 254 -3.34 30.32 1.19
N PRO A 255 -2.36 30.27 2.09
CA PRO A 255 -2.36 31.03 3.32
C PRO A 255 -2.53 32.53 3.04
N ALA A 256 -3.52 33.15 3.70
CA ALA A 256 -3.79 34.57 3.53
C ALA A 256 -2.75 35.40 4.31
N GLY A 257 -2.05 36.31 3.61
CA GLY A 257 -1.12 37.25 4.24
C GLY A 257 0.35 36.86 4.16
N GLU A 258 0.69 35.70 3.58
CA GLU A 258 2.07 35.32 3.29
C GLU A 258 2.59 36.06 2.04
N PRO A 259 3.89 36.45 2.01
CA PRO A 259 4.48 37.02 0.83
C PRO A 259 4.49 35.99 -0.32
N MET A 260 4.09 36.43 -1.52
CA MET A 260 4.09 35.58 -2.70
C MET A 260 5.51 35.09 -3.06
N PRO A 261 5.69 33.84 -3.45
CA PRO A 261 4.67 32.81 -3.62
C PRO A 261 4.39 32.04 -2.33
N ALA A 262 3.20 32.23 -1.73
CA ALA A 262 2.74 31.32 -0.68
C ALA A 262 2.42 29.97 -1.30
N GLU A 263 2.90 28.88 -0.70
CA GLU A 263 2.61 27.52 -1.19
C GLU A 263 1.17 27.13 -0.90
N SER A 264 0.48 26.62 -1.91
CA SER A 264 -0.87 26.09 -1.73
C SER A 264 -0.82 24.77 -0.94
N SER A 265 -1.73 24.59 0.01
CA SER A 265 -1.71 23.48 0.95
C SER A 265 -3.10 22.91 1.25
N ILE A 266 -3.12 21.76 1.91
CA ILE A 266 -4.29 21.22 2.61
C ILE A 266 -3.96 21.07 4.09
N VAL A 267 -4.96 21.18 4.95
CA VAL A 267 -4.80 20.95 6.40
C VAL A 267 -5.38 19.57 6.75
N VAL A 268 -4.51 18.68 7.23
CA VAL A 268 -4.88 17.32 7.69
C VAL A 268 -4.35 17.13 9.10
N LYS A 269 -5.20 16.71 10.04
CA LYS A 269 -4.82 16.51 11.46
C LYS A 269 -4.09 17.71 12.07
N HIS A 270 -4.51 18.92 11.73
CA HIS A 270 -3.89 20.19 12.13
C HIS A 270 -2.48 20.47 11.58
N VAL A 271 -2.00 19.67 10.65
CA VAL A 271 -0.74 19.89 9.93
C VAL A 271 -1.05 20.42 8.54
N GLU A 272 -0.33 21.47 8.13
CA GLU A 272 -0.43 22.05 6.80
C GLU A 272 0.52 21.33 5.84
N TRP A 273 -0.04 20.72 4.79
CA TRP A 273 0.70 19.91 3.80
C TRP A 273 0.74 20.63 2.46
N PRO A 274 1.92 21.07 2.00
CA PRO A 274 2.07 21.79 0.73
C PRO A 274 1.77 20.89 -0.49
N ILE A 275 0.93 21.35 -1.39
CA ILE A 275 0.65 20.66 -2.65
C ILE A 275 1.88 20.60 -3.59
N PRO A 276 2.71 21.65 -3.69
CA PRO A 276 3.95 21.55 -4.47
C PRO A 276 4.89 20.44 -4.01
N GLU A 277 4.91 20.10 -2.72
CA GLU A 277 5.68 18.98 -2.21
C GLU A 277 5.11 17.63 -2.63
N LEU A 278 3.77 17.48 -2.59
CA LEU A 278 3.10 16.29 -3.11
C LEU A 278 3.45 16.05 -4.59
N LEU A 279 3.46 17.11 -5.38
CA LEU A 279 3.75 17.10 -6.82
C LEU A 279 5.24 17.32 -7.15
N LYS A 280 6.13 17.18 -6.21
CA LYS A 280 7.57 17.49 -6.16
C LYS A 280 8.23 17.74 -7.52
N GLY A 281 8.59 18.99 -7.78
CA GLY A 281 9.25 19.41 -9.03
C GLY A 281 8.35 19.32 -10.27
N SER A 282 7.03 19.32 -10.13
CA SER A 282 6.09 19.46 -11.25
C SER A 282 6.01 20.90 -11.70
N GLU A 283 6.06 21.13 -13.03
CA GLU A 283 5.83 22.45 -13.63
C GLU A 283 4.37 22.92 -13.44
N TYR A 284 3.44 22.00 -13.13
CA TYR A 284 2.00 22.25 -13.01
C TYR A 284 1.54 22.39 -11.56
N ALA A 285 2.43 22.36 -10.56
CA ALA A 285 2.05 22.35 -9.15
C ALA A 285 1.15 23.54 -8.76
N HIS A 286 1.44 24.73 -9.32
CA HIS A 286 0.67 25.95 -9.06
C HIS A 286 -0.71 25.99 -9.73
N ASP A 287 -0.96 25.16 -10.73
CA ASP A 287 -2.25 25.12 -11.42
C ASP A 287 -3.37 24.55 -10.53
N PHE A 288 -3.01 23.86 -9.44
CA PHE A 288 -3.94 23.25 -8.52
C PHE A 288 -4.32 24.12 -7.34
N GLU A 289 -3.86 25.37 -7.28
CA GLU A 289 -4.23 26.34 -6.25
C GLU A 289 -5.75 26.59 -6.21
N GLY A 290 -6.31 26.56 -5.00
CA GLY A 290 -7.76 26.72 -4.79
C GLY A 290 -8.61 25.56 -5.34
N GLY A 291 -7.99 24.47 -5.73
CA GLY A 291 -8.62 23.28 -6.22
C GLY A 291 -9.05 22.31 -5.11
N ILE A 292 -9.19 21.04 -5.45
CA ILE A 292 -9.63 19.97 -4.54
C ILE A 292 -8.62 18.83 -4.55
N PHE A 293 -8.17 18.44 -3.37
CA PHE A 293 -7.43 17.19 -3.11
C PHE A 293 -8.42 16.13 -2.67
N VAL A 294 -8.29 14.90 -3.17
CA VAL A 294 -9.09 13.74 -2.78
C VAL A 294 -8.21 12.52 -2.56
N HIS A 295 -8.57 11.69 -1.59
CA HIS A 295 -7.84 10.50 -1.22
C HIS A 295 -8.75 9.28 -1.15
N SER A 296 -8.25 8.14 -1.64
CA SER A 296 -8.89 6.83 -1.50
C SER A 296 -7.82 5.77 -1.19
N PHE A 297 -8.21 4.76 -0.41
CA PHE A 297 -7.35 3.68 0.07
C PHE A 297 -7.67 2.35 -0.63
N LEU A 298 -6.64 1.56 -0.98
CA LEU A 298 -6.78 0.23 -1.55
C LEU A 298 -6.34 -0.83 -0.53
N ASN A 299 -7.18 -1.84 -0.35
CA ASN A 299 -6.83 -3.03 0.44
C ASN A 299 -5.90 -3.97 -0.35
N VAL A 300 -5.14 -4.82 0.35
CA VAL A 300 -4.23 -5.80 -0.30
C VAL A 300 -4.96 -6.82 -1.18
N PHE A 301 -6.26 -7.02 -1.01
CA PHE A 301 -7.07 -7.91 -1.85
C PHE A 301 -7.68 -7.20 -3.07
N ASP A 302 -7.68 -5.86 -3.13
CA ASP A 302 -8.25 -5.10 -4.23
C ASP A 302 -7.51 -5.34 -5.56
N TYR A 303 -8.06 -4.80 -6.61
CA TYR A 303 -7.44 -4.75 -7.93
C TYR A 303 -6.40 -3.62 -7.95
N HIS A 304 -5.12 -3.95 -8.14
CA HIS A 304 -4.01 -3.02 -7.96
C HIS A 304 -3.53 -2.31 -9.24
N ARG A 305 -4.38 -2.21 -10.26
CA ARG A 305 -4.08 -1.41 -11.46
C ARG A 305 -4.88 -0.13 -11.46
N GLN A 306 -4.21 0.97 -11.82
CA GLN A 306 -4.82 2.30 -11.88
C GLN A 306 -5.19 2.65 -13.31
N HIS A 307 -6.29 3.39 -13.43
CA HIS A 307 -6.91 3.77 -14.69
C HIS A 307 -7.09 5.29 -14.77
N ALA A 308 -7.05 5.83 -15.98
CA ALA A 308 -7.26 7.25 -16.21
C ALA A 308 -8.67 7.67 -15.77
N PRO A 309 -8.82 8.65 -14.85
CA PRO A 309 -10.13 9.07 -14.34
C PRO A 309 -10.97 9.81 -15.38
N ALA A 310 -10.33 10.38 -16.39
CA ALA A 310 -10.95 11.08 -17.51
C ALA A 310 -10.10 10.87 -18.77
N ALA A 311 -10.70 11.06 -19.94
CA ALA A 311 -9.96 11.09 -21.19
C ALA A 311 -9.10 12.37 -21.26
N GLY A 312 -7.87 12.26 -21.76
CA GLY A 312 -6.97 13.39 -21.84
C GLY A 312 -5.60 13.04 -22.39
N ARG A 313 -4.75 14.06 -22.45
CA ARG A 313 -3.34 13.93 -22.81
C ARG A 313 -2.50 13.94 -21.53
N ILE A 314 -1.59 13.00 -21.38
CA ILE A 314 -0.61 12.98 -20.29
C ILE A 314 0.46 14.03 -20.60
N ILE A 315 0.46 15.14 -19.87
CA ILE A 315 1.42 16.24 -20.06
C ILE A 315 2.65 16.13 -19.15
N GLU A 316 2.54 15.39 -18.04
CA GLU A 316 3.65 15.01 -17.18
C GLU A 316 3.42 13.60 -16.62
N ALA A 317 4.48 12.81 -16.54
CA ALA A 317 4.50 11.56 -15.78
C ALA A 317 5.90 11.30 -15.24
N LYS A 318 5.99 10.92 -13.96
CA LYS A 318 7.25 10.57 -13.31
C LYS A 318 7.03 9.79 -12.02
N PHE A 319 8.05 9.04 -11.63
CA PHE A 319 8.16 8.47 -10.29
C PHE A 319 8.85 9.47 -9.36
N ILE A 320 8.27 9.69 -8.19
CA ILE A 320 8.79 10.55 -7.13
C ILE A 320 9.26 9.65 -5.98
N PRO A 321 10.57 9.55 -5.72
CA PRO A 321 11.09 8.80 -4.60
C PRO A 321 10.73 9.47 -3.26
N GLY A 322 10.55 8.66 -2.24
CA GLY A 322 10.21 9.12 -0.90
C GLY A 322 10.58 8.09 0.16
N GLN A 323 9.90 8.18 1.28
CA GLN A 323 9.98 7.23 2.39
C GLN A 323 9.17 5.97 2.09
N VAL A 324 9.32 4.99 2.98
CA VAL A 324 8.52 3.77 3.06
C VAL A 324 8.01 3.70 4.49
N TYR A 325 6.71 3.78 4.67
CA TYR A 325 6.09 3.88 5.99
C TYR A 325 4.70 3.21 6.00
N LEU A 326 4.29 2.68 7.14
CA LEU A 326 2.94 2.22 7.42
C LEU A 326 2.65 2.53 8.89
N ASP A 327 1.57 3.26 9.15
CA ASP A 327 1.08 3.49 10.51
C ASP A 327 0.30 2.26 10.98
N VAL A 328 0.86 1.56 11.96
CA VAL A 328 0.28 0.33 12.51
C VAL A 328 -0.08 0.54 13.96
N GLN A 329 -1.32 0.31 14.29
CA GLN A 329 -1.84 0.40 15.64
C GLN A 329 -2.18 -0.98 16.21
N LEU A 330 -2.06 -1.09 17.51
CA LEU A 330 -2.45 -2.27 18.25
C LEU A 330 -3.86 -2.05 18.79
N ASP A 331 -4.82 -2.75 18.22
CA ASP A 331 -6.21 -2.70 18.64
C ASP A 331 -6.53 -3.87 19.60
N LEU A 332 -7.52 -3.63 20.44
CA LEU A 332 -8.06 -4.62 21.37
C LEU A 332 -9.43 -5.10 20.87
N LEU A 333 -9.62 -6.40 20.83
CA LEU A 333 -10.91 -7.00 20.55
C LEU A 333 -11.58 -7.43 21.85
N ASP A 334 -12.90 -7.26 21.94
CA ASP A 334 -13.70 -7.87 23.02
C ASP A 334 -13.75 -9.40 22.90
N ALA A 335 -14.38 -10.06 23.86
CA ALA A 335 -14.51 -11.52 23.87
C ALA A 335 -15.29 -12.08 22.67
N GLU A 336 -16.08 -11.25 21.99
CA GLU A 336 -16.82 -11.57 20.78
C GLU A 336 -16.08 -11.18 19.50
N GLY A 337 -14.83 -10.71 19.58
CA GLY A 337 -14.02 -10.31 18.43
C GLY A 337 -14.41 -8.96 17.80
N ARG A 338 -15.05 -8.07 18.58
CA ARG A 338 -15.40 -6.71 18.13
C ARG A 338 -14.38 -5.70 18.67
N ALA A 339 -14.03 -4.69 17.89
CA ALA A 339 -13.24 -3.59 18.41
C ALA A 339 -14.04 -2.83 19.49
N ASP A 340 -13.47 -2.72 20.66
CA ASP A 340 -14.08 -2.03 21.79
C ASP A 340 -13.43 -0.65 21.96
N GLU A 341 -14.10 0.38 21.47
CA GLU A 341 -13.68 1.78 21.60
C GLU A 341 -13.80 2.33 23.03
N ASN A 342 -14.44 1.58 23.96
CA ASN A 342 -14.77 2.04 25.31
C ASN A 342 -14.35 1.08 26.44
N SER A 343 -13.62 -0.01 26.18
CA SER A 343 -13.29 -0.93 27.26
C SER A 343 -12.22 -0.36 28.19
N SER A 344 -12.63 -0.05 29.42
CA SER A 344 -11.67 0.06 30.51
C SER A 344 -11.04 -1.32 30.73
N LEU A 345 -9.74 -1.43 30.51
CA LEU A 345 -8.89 -2.63 30.54
C LEU A 345 -9.01 -3.52 31.81
N ALA A 346 -9.85 -3.13 32.77
CA ALA A 346 -9.87 -3.72 34.11
C ALA A 346 -10.61 -5.07 34.23
N ASN A 347 -11.43 -5.46 33.25
CA ASN A 347 -12.36 -6.60 33.44
C ASN A 347 -12.33 -7.66 32.32
N VAL A 348 -11.42 -7.58 31.32
CA VAL A 348 -11.36 -8.59 30.25
C VAL A 348 -10.24 -9.58 30.52
N ALA A 349 -10.61 -10.84 30.76
CA ALA A 349 -9.66 -11.94 30.83
C ALA A 349 -9.01 -12.16 29.45
N MET A 350 -7.84 -11.54 29.20
CA MET A 350 -7.05 -11.55 27.98
C MET A 350 -7.77 -11.03 26.72
N PRO A 351 -7.75 -9.72 26.47
CA PRO A 351 -8.24 -9.18 25.20
C PRO A 351 -7.43 -9.76 24.03
N HIS A 352 -8.13 -10.13 22.96
CA HIS A 352 -7.48 -10.49 21.72
C HIS A 352 -6.84 -9.22 21.12
N ARG A 353 -5.54 -9.28 20.83
CA ARG A 353 -4.78 -8.17 20.25
C ARG A 353 -4.55 -8.43 18.78
N TYR A 354 -4.81 -7.45 17.94
CA TYR A 354 -4.49 -7.50 16.52
C TYR A 354 -3.86 -6.20 16.08
N LEU A 355 -3.10 -6.30 14.99
CA LEU A 355 -2.45 -5.15 14.37
C LEU A 355 -3.30 -4.68 13.19
N ASP A 356 -3.56 -3.40 13.13
CA ASP A 356 -4.28 -2.78 12.01
C ASP A 356 -3.53 -1.55 11.49
N ALA A 357 -3.57 -1.36 10.19
CA ALA A 357 -3.07 -0.16 9.54
C ALA A 357 -4.25 0.75 9.23
N GLN A 358 -4.21 1.95 9.80
CA GLN A 358 -5.31 2.91 9.62
C GLN A 358 -5.26 3.58 8.24
N ASP A 359 -6.45 3.77 7.66
CA ASP A 359 -6.66 4.54 6.43
C ASP A 359 -6.53 6.05 6.72
N ALA A 360 -5.32 6.49 7.06
CA ALA A 360 -5.06 7.89 7.41
C ALA A 360 -4.62 8.69 6.19
N THR A 361 -4.93 9.99 6.20
CA THR A 361 -4.39 10.95 5.21
C THR A 361 -3.36 11.82 5.90
N ASP A 362 -2.10 11.73 5.51
CA ASP A 362 -0.97 12.63 5.89
C ASP A 362 0.35 12.12 5.28
N TYR A 363 0.67 10.85 5.42
CA TYR A 363 1.94 10.22 4.96
C TYR A 363 2.09 10.16 3.44
N GLN A 364 1.03 10.34 2.66
CA GLN A 364 1.06 10.32 1.19
C GLN A 364 2.02 11.36 0.61
N PHE A 365 2.23 12.46 1.33
CA PHE A 365 3.12 13.54 0.92
C PHE A 365 4.60 13.18 0.99
N VAL A 366 4.97 12.22 1.82
CA VAL A 366 6.37 11.83 2.04
C VAL A 366 6.74 10.50 1.41
N GLN A 367 5.77 9.70 0.99
CA GLN A 367 6.00 8.36 0.44
C GLN A 367 6.41 8.35 -1.03
N CYS A 368 6.98 7.21 -1.46
CA CYS A 368 7.21 6.93 -2.88
C CYS A 368 5.91 6.95 -3.64
N ARG A 369 5.87 7.62 -4.79
CA ARG A 369 4.64 7.78 -5.58
C ARG A 369 4.88 7.97 -7.06
N GLY A 370 3.90 7.60 -7.87
CA GLY A 370 3.80 8.04 -9.26
C GLY A 370 3.09 9.38 -9.35
N LEU A 371 3.39 10.16 -10.36
CA LEU A 371 2.64 11.36 -10.74
C LEU A 371 2.26 11.24 -12.20
N PHE A 372 0.99 11.50 -12.50
CA PHE A 372 0.48 11.79 -13.84
C PHE A 372 -0.23 13.13 -13.78
N VAL A 373 0.06 14.03 -14.70
CA VAL A 373 -0.74 15.23 -14.95
C VAL A 373 -1.46 15.04 -16.28
N LEU A 374 -2.78 15.00 -16.23
CA LEU A 374 -3.66 14.84 -17.37
C LEU A 374 -4.23 16.20 -17.76
N GLU A 375 -4.08 16.59 -19.01
CA GLU A 375 -4.84 17.69 -19.61
C GLU A 375 -6.14 17.13 -20.17
N THR A 376 -7.27 17.53 -19.59
CA THR A 376 -8.60 16.96 -19.88
C THR A 376 -9.59 18.05 -20.31
N ALA A 377 -10.77 17.63 -20.78
CA ALA A 377 -11.84 18.56 -21.13
C ALA A 377 -12.35 19.40 -19.95
N ILE A 378 -12.12 18.97 -18.72
CA ILE A 378 -12.52 19.69 -17.49
C ILE A 378 -11.38 20.49 -16.85
N GLY A 379 -10.20 20.51 -17.42
CA GLY A 379 -8.97 21.10 -16.86
C GLY A 379 -7.94 20.02 -16.52
N LYS A 380 -6.89 20.42 -15.78
CA LYS A 380 -5.85 19.46 -15.37
C LYS A 380 -6.29 18.64 -14.17
N ILE A 381 -5.90 17.37 -14.20
CA ILE A 381 -6.05 16.43 -13.07
C ILE A 381 -4.67 15.84 -12.81
N ALA A 382 -4.18 16.00 -11.58
CA ALA A 382 -3.05 15.19 -11.12
C ALA A 382 -3.58 13.89 -10.52
N VAL A 383 -3.00 12.76 -10.94
CA VAL A 383 -3.31 11.42 -10.42
C VAL A 383 -2.03 10.86 -9.82
N LEU A 384 -2.10 10.51 -8.54
CA LEU A 384 -0.94 10.05 -7.79
C LEU A 384 -1.24 8.68 -7.18
N PRO A 385 -0.79 7.60 -7.81
CA PRO A 385 -0.64 6.33 -7.13
C PRO A 385 0.45 6.46 -6.05
N ILE A 386 0.09 6.20 -4.79
CA ILE A 386 1.00 6.30 -3.64
C ILE A 386 1.36 4.89 -3.20
N GLY A 387 2.66 4.58 -3.18
CA GLY A 387 3.13 3.30 -2.67
C GLY A 387 3.23 3.35 -1.14
N MET A 388 2.49 2.49 -0.45
CA MET A 388 2.62 2.28 1.00
C MET A 388 3.48 1.07 1.31
N ALA A 389 4.15 1.09 2.44
CA ALA A 389 4.88 -0.06 2.97
C ALA A 389 5.89 -0.61 1.93
N GLN A 390 5.84 -1.90 1.62
CA GLN A 390 6.71 -2.57 0.65
C GLN A 390 6.48 -2.12 -0.80
N VAL A 391 5.44 -1.32 -1.07
CA VAL A 391 5.20 -0.78 -2.41
C VAL A 391 6.01 0.50 -2.64
N SER A 392 7.29 0.40 -2.69
CA SER A 392 8.08 1.46 -3.33
C SER A 392 7.97 1.43 -4.87
N SER A 393 7.11 0.60 -5.42
CA SER A 393 7.03 0.36 -6.86
C SER A 393 5.66 0.68 -7.44
N VAL A 394 5.45 1.94 -7.75
CA VAL A 394 4.48 2.30 -8.78
C VAL A 394 5.11 1.98 -10.13
N VAL A 395 4.49 1.08 -10.88
CA VAL A 395 4.94 0.70 -12.21
C VAL A 395 4.02 1.33 -13.25
N PHE A 396 4.60 2.11 -14.14
CA PHE A 396 3.89 2.77 -15.23
C PHE A 396 3.52 1.77 -16.32
N VAL A 397 2.38 2.01 -16.98
CA VAL A 397 1.93 1.24 -18.14
C VAL A 397 2.06 2.10 -19.37
N LYS A 398 2.54 1.53 -20.45
CA LYS A 398 2.63 2.20 -21.75
C LYS A 398 1.21 2.41 -22.32
N PRO A 399 0.78 3.64 -22.57
CA PRO A 399 -0.56 3.94 -23.06
C PRO A 399 -0.94 3.14 -24.33
N GLY A 400 -2.19 2.68 -24.38
CA GLY A 400 -2.70 1.82 -25.44
C GLY A 400 -2.26 0.36 -25.35
N THR A 401 -1.56 -0.04 -24.29
CA THR A 401 -1.05 -1.39 -24.11
C THR A 401 -1.29 -1.89 -22.67
N GLN A 402 -0.79 -3.09 -22.35
CA GLN A 402 -0.67 -3.60 -20.98
C GLN A 402 0.80 -3.74 -20.55
N GLU A 403 1.73 -3.24 -21.37
CA GLU A 403 3.16 -3.35 -21.14
C GLU A 403 3.61 -2.47 -19.97
N LEU A 404 4.33 -3.10 -19.03
CA LEU A 404 4.88 -2.44 -17.85
C LEU A 404 6.24 -1.82 -18.18
N ILE A 405 6.43 -0.55 -17.83
CA ILE A 405 7.70 0.15 -17.99
C ILE A 405 8.56 -0.15 -16.75
N ARG A 406 9.55 -1.02 -16.95
CA ARG A 406 10.46 -1.49 -15.87
C ARG A 406 11.91 -1.38 -16.33
N LEU A 407 12.81 -1.39 -15.36
CA LEU A 407 14.24 -1.59 -15.60
C LEU A 407 14.55 -3.09 -15.63
N THR A 408 15.34 -3.49 -16.60
CA THR A 408 15.93 -4.85 -16.65
C THR A 408 16.99 -5.00 -15.58
N GLN A 409 17.34 -6.24 -15.22
CA GLN A 409 18.42 -6.52 -14.26
C GLN A 409 19.77 -5.96 -14.73
N GLN A 410 20.00 -5.93 -16.06
CA GLN A 410 21.21 -5.33 -16.62
C GLN A 410 21.24 -3.81 -16.44
N GLU A 411 20.09 -3.12 -16.58
CA GLU A 411 19.96 -1.68 -16.36
C GLU A 411 20.09 -1.31 -14.88
N LYS A 412 19.68 -2.17 -13.97
CA LYS A 412 19.85 -1.95 -12.52
C LYS A 412 21.29 -2.18 -12.05
N LYS A 413 22.02 -3.09 -12.70
CA LYS A 413 23.34 -3.57 -12.24
C LYS A 413 24.35 -2.44 -12.08
N GLY A 414 24.87 -2.28 -10.85
CA GLY A 414 25.90 -1.33 -10.49
C GLY A 414 25.43 0.12 -10.36
N ARG A 415 24.13 0.37 -10.46
CA ARG A 415 23.52 1.70 -10.29
C ARG A 415 22.98 1.88 -8.88
N SER A 416 23.17 3.08 -8.34
CA SER A 416 22.48 3.51 -7.12
C SER A 416 20.98 3.59 -7.32
N TYR A 417 20.21 3.67 -6.24
CA TYR A 417 18.76 3.86 -6.30
C TYR A 417 18.38 5.13 -7.09
N ASP A 418 19.07 6.24 -6.87
CA ASP A 418 18.77 7.51 -7.55
C ASP A 418 19.08 7.45 -9.05
N GLU A 419 20.15 6.75 -9.46
CA GLU A 419 20.43 6.49 -10.88
C GLU A 419 19.36 5.60 -11.52
N GLN A 420 18.82 4.63 -10.79
CA GLN A 420 17.69 3.81 -11.25
C GLN A 420 16.42 4.65 -11.39
N VAL A 421 16.13 5.52 -10.43
CA VAL A 421 15.00 6.47 -10.49
C VAL A 421 15.14 7.41 -11.69
N ALA A 422 16.33 7.97 -11.92
CA ALA A 422 16.56 8.83 -13.09
C ALA A 422 16.31 8.08 -14.42
N LEU A 423 16.77 6.83 -14.50
CA LEU A 423 16.62 6.02 -15.72
C LEU A 423 15.15 5.61 -15.95
N ILE A 424 14.40 5.23 -14.91
CA ILE A 424 12.98 4.91 -15.07
C ILE A 424 12.18 6.16 -15.47
N ASN A 425 12.49 7.32 -14.89
CA ASN A 425 11.82 8.55 -15.23
C ASN A 425 12.08 8.97 -16.69
N GLU A 426 13.29 8.73 -17.20
CA GLU A 426 13.57 8.97 -18.62
C GLU A 426 12.75 8.04 -19.52
N LYS A 427 12.62 6.76 -19.20
CA LYS A 427 11.75 5.83 -19.95
C LYS A 427 10.28 6.28 -19.91
N VAL A 428 9.78 6.65 -18.73
CA VAL A 428 8.41 7.14 -18.55
C VAL A 428 8.18 8.41 -19.39
N ARG A 429 9.13 9.35 -19.37
CA ARG A 429 9.06 10.56 -20.20
C ARG A 429 8.94 10.25 -21.68
N GLN A 430 9.71 9.29 -22.18
CA GLN A 430 9.71 8.91 -23.59
C GLN A 430 8.45 8.15 -24.03
N GLU A 431 7.96 7.26 -23.18
CA GLU A 431 6.90 6.32 -23.57
C GLU A 431 5.50 6.75 -23.15
N VAL A 432 5.37 7.63 -22.15
CA VAL A 432 4.08 8.03 -21.54
C VAL A 432 3.73 9.48 -21.81
N VAL A 433 4.68 10.41 -21.64
CA VAL A 433 4.39 11.85 -21.77
C VAL A 433 4.06 12.22 -23.23
N GLY A 434 3.04 13.06 -23.39
CA GLY A 434 2.52 13.48 -24.71
C GLY A 434 1.51 12.51 -25.33
N LYS A 435 1.30 11.34 -24.73
CA LYS A 435 0.29 10.36 -25.20
C LYS A 435 -1.10 10.72 -24.71
N THR A 436 -2.11 10.34 -25.49
CA THR A 436 -3.52 10.42 -25.10
C THR A 436 -3.95 9.13 -24.45
N VAL A 437 -4.86 9.22 -23.48
CA VAL A 437 -5.52 8.10 -22.84
C VAL A 437 -7.03 8.29 -22.86
N SER A 438 -7.75 7.20 -23.00
CA SER A 438 -9.21 7.16 -22.86
C SER A 438 -9.60 7.13 -21.38
N LYS A 439 -10.81 7.59 -21.04
CA LYS A 439 -11.37 7.41 -19.71
C LYS A 439 -11.43 5.92 -19.36
N GLY A 440 -10.92 5.54 -18.20
CA GLY A 440 -10.86 4.15 -17.77
C GLY A 440 -9.74 3.33 -18.42
N GLU A 441 -8.84 3.92 -19.19
CA GLU A 441 -7.65 3.25 -19.72
C GLU A 441 -6.61 3.03 -18.61
N MET A 442 -5.94 1.88 -18.61
CA MET A 442 -4.91 1.53 -17.63
C MET A 442 -3.68 2.42 -17.80
N ILE A 443 -3.19 3.01 -16.70
CA ILE A 443 -2.02 3.91 -16.70
C ILE A 443 -0.88 3.43 -15.80
N SER A 444 -1.16 2.66 -14.76
CA SER A 444 -0.14 2.13 -13.84
C SER A 444 -0.64 0.89 -13.10
N THR A 445 0.25 0.30 -12.33
CA THR A 445 -0.05 -0.77 -11.38
C THR A 445 0.82 -0.65 -10.15
N PHE A 446 0.33 -1.17 -9.03
CA PHE A 446 1.16 -1.46 -7.87
C PHE A 446 1.68 -2.90 -7.91
N LEU A 447 2.84 -3.10 -7.31
CA LEU A 447 3.29 -4.41 -6.84
C LEU A 447 3.01 -4.53 -5.34
N PHE A 448 3.30 -5.69 -4.72
CA PHE A 448 2.88 -5.99 -3.35
C PHE A 448 3.27 -4.92 -2.32
N GLY A 449 2.32 -4.59 -1.43
CA GLY A 449 2.57 -3.74 -0.27
C GLY A 449 1.33 -3.06 0.27
N GLY A 450 0.67 -2.27 -0.29
CA GLY A 450 -0.41 -1.42 0.13
C GLY A 450 -0.42 -0.18 -0.73
N SER A 451 -1.52 0.54 -0.75
CA SER A 451 -1.58 1.58 -1.74
C SER A 451 -2.73 2.56 -1.53
N ASP A 452 -2.42 3.79 -1.82
CA ASP A 452 -3.39 4.86 -1.89
C ASP A 452 -3.48 5.39 -3.31
N ILE A 453 -4.58 6.04 -3.60
CA ILE A 453 -4.74 6.83 -4.79
C ILE A 453 -5.23 8.23 -4.43
N VAL A 454 -4.47 9.21 -4.87
CA VAL A 454 -4.79 10.62 -4.70
C VAL A 454 -5.10 11.22 -6.06
N MET A 455 -6.11 12.09 -6.10
CA MET A 455 -6.32 12.99 -7.24
C MET A 455 -6.33 14.43 -6.77
N VAL A 456 -5.82 15.33 -7.61
CA VAL A 456 -5.85 16.76 -7.38
C VAL A 456 -6.48 17.42 -8.60
N PHE A 457 -7.50 18.23 -8.37
CA PHE A 457 -8.26 18.93 -9.42
C PHE A 457 -7.98 20.41 -9.38
N GLU A 458 -7.80 21.05 -10.54
CA GLU A 458 -7.77 22.51 -10.64
C GLU A 458 -9.09 23.13 -10.14
N ARG A 459 -9.02 24.34 -9.58
CA ARG A 459 -10.20 25.09 -9.16
C ARG A 459 -11.21 25.27 -10.29
N GLN A 460 -10.71 25.59 -11.50
CA GLN A 460 -11.57 25.81 -12.67
C GLN A 460 -12.29 24.54 -13.14
N SER A 461 -11.87 23.35 -12.74
CA SER A 461 -12.54 22.09 -13.08
C SER A 461 -13.94 22.00 -12.48
N ASN A 462 -14.25 22.79 -11.47
CA ASN A 462 -15.57 22.88 -10.79
C ASN A 462 -16.18 21.50 -10.52
N VAL A 463 -15.41 20.65 -9.86
CA VAL A 463 -15.72 19.24 -9.61
C VAL A 463 -16.60 19.09 -8.38
N ASN A 464 -17.61 18.23 -8.48
CA ASN A 464 -18.44 17.81 -7.37
C ASN A 464 -18.21 16.33 -7.10
N ILE A 465 -17.69 15.98 -5.95
CA ILE A 465 -17.43 14.61 -5.54
C ILE A 465 -18.76 13.95 -5.16
N THR A 466 -19.03 12.78 -5.74
CA THR A 466 -20.24 11.98 -5.47
C THR A 466 -19.95 10.77 -4.60
N ALA A 467 -18.68 10.47 -4.37
CA ALA A 467 -18.25 9.40 -3.49
C ALA A 467 -18.56 9.70 -2.02
N THR A 468 -18.92 8.66 -1.27
CA THR A 468 -19.23 8.73 0.17
C THR A 468 -18.07 8.18 0.97
N VAL A 469 -17.65 8.89 2.00
CA VAL A 469 -16.54 8.48 2.89
C VAL A 469 -16.83 7.11 3.52
N GLY A 470 -15.82 6.24 3.52
CA GLY A 470 -15.89 4.89 4.07
C GLY A 470 -16.58 3.87 3.15
N VAL A 471 -17.00 4.26 1.95
CA VAL A 471 -17.60 3.36 0.97
C VAL A 471 -16.55 2.90 -0.03
N HIS A 472 -16.48 1.58 -0.25
CA HIS A 472 -15.64 0.97 -1.27
C HIS A 472 -16.31 1.01 -2.64
N TYR A 473 -15.57 1.43 -3.66
CA TYR A 473 -16.05 1.59 -5.02
C TYR A 473 -15.21 0.77 -6.01
N PRO A 474 -15.87 0.14 -7.00
CA PRO A 474 -15.19 -0.49 -8.11
C PRO A 474 -14.42 0.55 -8.95
N VAL A 475 -13.25 0.16 -9.45
CA VAL A 475 -12.53 0.95 -10.45
C VAL A 475 -13.43 1.24 -11.67
N ARG A 476 -13.27 2.43 -12.30
CA ARG A 476 -14.07 2.91 -13.44
C ARG A 476 -15.54 3.29 -13.12
N SER A 477 -16.04 3.06 -11.88
CA SER A 477 -17.33 3.61 -11.45
C SER A 477 -17.26 5.13 -11.27
N GLN A 478 -18.41 5.80 -11.24
CA GLN A 478 -18.45 7.27 -11.13
C GLN A 478 -17.89 7.73 -9.79
N TYR A 479 -16.89 8.62 -9.85
CA TYR A 479 -16.27 9.28 -8.70
C TYR A 479 -16.84 10.67 -8.43
N ALA A 480 -16.99 11.44 -9.52
CA ALA A 480 -17.37 12.84 -9.47
C ALA A 480 -17.96 13.30 -10.80
N TYR A 481 -18.47 14.51 -10.84
CA TYR A 481 -18.80 15.21 -12.07
C TYR A 481 -18.33 16.66 -12.05
N SER A 482 -17.98 17.19 -13.22
CA SER A 482 -17.68 18.60 -13.43
C SER A 482 -18.92 19.34 -13.99
N ASN A 483 -19.14 20.57 -13.52
CA ASN A 483 -20.16 21.45 -14.09
C ASN A 483 -19.75 22.06 -15.44
N ILE A 484 -18.50 21.91 -15.83
CA ILE A 484 -17.95 22.46 -17.06
C ILE A 484 -17.23 21.37 -17.86
N ALA A 485 -17.28 21.49 -19.20
CA ALA A 485 -16.41 20.79 -20.11
C ALA A 485 -16.00 21.74 -21.24
N LYS A 486 -14.72 21.79 -21.51
CA LYS A 486 -14.20 22.49 -22.70
C LYS A 486 -14.18 21.51 -23.86
N LEU A 487 -14.52 21.96 -25.06
CA LEU A 487 -14.26 21.18 -26.26
C LEU A 487 -12.74 21.15 -26.49
N LEU A 488 -12.11 20.04 -26.18
CA LEU A 488 -10.72 19.77 -26.56
C LEU A 488 -10.76 18.95 -27.84
N SER A 489 -10.14 19.48 -28.91
CA SER A 489 -9.78 18.69 -30.09
C SER A 489 -8.39 18.12 -29.82
N PHE A 490 -8.32 16.82 -29.57
CA PHE A 490 -7.03 16.08 -29.51
C PHE A 490 -6.64 15.58 -30.91
#